data_76d7dd787ab05af4fb03baf505c46429
#
_entry.id   76d7dd787ab05af4fb03baf505c46429
#
_cell.length_a   1.000
_cell.length_b   1.000
_cell.length_c   1.000
_cell.angle_alpha   90.00
_cell.angle_beta   90.00
_cell.angle_gamma   90.00
#
_symmetry.space_group_name_H-M   'P 1'
#
loop_
_entity.id
_entity.type
_entity.pdbx_description
1 polymer ?
#
loop_
_entity_poly.entity_id
_entity_poly.type
_entity_poly.pdbx_seq_one_letter_code
_entity_poly.pdbx_strand_id
1 'polypeptide(L)'
;MAIKPFNAVAGFSVGDGNNKVVIDADGNLLNTSQNIIYVGKNGNDSNNGSINNPFLTIKAAMTAAAAGNIAVHVAPGTYTEANPVTIPANVSLMGDNLRNVFVIPQTPSSDLFYVKNGSYVWGITIRDYTANGFSYDPSTPSQNVFVSPYIQNLTSSTTTGTAVYIDGNNVSSISTKAMIVGFFTIINRGGKGIHIVNSGYSQLVNIYTIACDIGIEVESGGFCTLNGSDCSIGNYGLIADGVGPLQTSGTLESELYGTFVLNTLTNGQPHVNTVVLIAGDPNYYTIDTILPNQPSAGKSTVVIQQVFTQTVAPGTNIEFFTRSSIIASAHTFEYVGAGTNPATALPQYGGIPIEANEVIATNGAVITFTSTDQKGNFKVGDGFTINQATGTISGTDFYVSLFAQMTPFILALGSD
;
A
#
# COMPACT_ATOMS: atom_id res chain seq x y z
N MET A 1 -12.04 -27.41 -58.78
CA MET A 1 -10.73 -27.80 -58.23
C MET A 1 -10.96 -28.14 -56.75
N ALA A 2 -10.86 -29.39 -56.34
CA ALA A 2 -11.04 -29.75 -54.93
C ALA A 2 -9.76 -29.37 -54.18
N ILE A 3 -9.90 -28.49 -53.18
CA ILE A 3 -8.80 -28.14 -52.28
C ILE A 3 -8.51 -29.39 -51.43
N LYS A 4 -7.36 -29.99 -51.60
CA LYS A 4 -6.92 -31.08 -50.69
C LYS A 4 -6.55 -30.44 -49.33
N PRO A 5 -7.10 -30.91 -48.22
CA PRO A 5 -6.69 -30.44 -46.92
C PRO A 5 -5.20 -30.76 -46.68
N PHE A 6 -4.45 -29.82 -46.16
CA PHE A 6 -3.11 -30.02 -45.65
C PHE A 6 -3.20 -30.86 -44.36
N ASN A 7 -2.55 -32.01 -44.36
CA ASN A 7 -2.53 -32.89 -43.19
C ASN A 7 -1.10 -32.99 -42.67
N ALA A 8 -0.82 -32.35 -41.55
CA ALA A 8 0.46 -32.40 -40.86
C ALA A 8 0.31 -33.21 -39.57
N VAL A 9 0.63 -34.50 -39.61
CA VAL A 9 0.50 -35.43 -38.49
C VAL A 9 1.37 -35.02 -37.27
N ALA A 10 2.45 -34.30 -37.52
CA ALA A 10 3.38 -33.84 -36.49
C ALA A 10 3.25 -32.34 -36.18
N GLY A 11 2.15 -31.69 -36.63
CA GLY A 11 2.03 -30.25 -36.60
C GLY A 11 2.85 -29.56 -37.69
N PHE A 12 2.77 -28.24 -37.75
CA PHE A 12 3.58 -27.41 -38.65
C PHE A 12 3.90 -26.05 -38.07
N SER A 13 4.91 -25.38 -38.59
CA SER A 13 5.24 -24.03 -38.19
C SER A 13 5.46 -23.12 -39.39
N VAL A 14 5.04 -21.83 -39.23
CA VAL A 14 5.23 -20.77 -40.22
C VAL A 14 5.94 -19.62 -39.59
N GLY A 15 6.98 -19.10 -40.23
CA GLY A 15 7.85 -18.05 -39.70
C GLY A 15 9.16 -18.59 -39.17
N ASP A 16 10.05 -17.71 -38.75
CA ASP A 16 11.34 -18.01 -38.17
C ASP A 16 11.59 -17.22 -36.88
N GLY A 17 12.54 -17.70 -36.08
CA GLY A 17 12.92 -17.07 -34.82
C GLY A 17 11.74 -16.82 -33.92
N ASN A 18 11.62 -15.57 -33.43
CA ASN A 18 10.61 -15.14 -32.44
C ASN A 18 9.23 -14.86 -33.06
N ASN A 19 9.09 -14.90 -34.39
CA ASN A 19 7.82 -14.63 -35.09
C ASN A 19 7.21 -15.93 -35.66
N LYS A 20 7.44 -17.03 -35.02
CA LYS A 20 7.00 -18.34 -35.46
C LYS A 20 5.61 -18.65 -34.91
N VAL A 21 4.69 -19.00 -35.81
CA VAL A 21 3.40 -19.61 -35.47
C VAL A 21 3.54 -21.12 -35.55
N VAL A 22 3.20 -21.84 -34.51
CA VAL A 22 3.25 -23.29 -34.45
C VAL A 22 1.86 -23.84 -34.24
N ILE A 23 1.45 -24.82 -35.01
CA ILE A 23 0.29 -25.66 -34.73
C ILE A 23 0.84 -27.04 -34.36
N ASP A 24 0.51 -27.52 -33.13
CA ASP A 24 0.99 -28.83 -32.67
C ASP A 24 0.31 -30.02 -33.40
N ALA A 25 0.70 -31.23 -33.04
CA ALA A 25 0.13 -32.44 -33.58
C ALA A 25 -1.35 -32.62 -33.29
N ASP A 26 -1.86 -32.00 -32.21
CA ASP A 26 -3.25 -32.03 -31.78
C ASP A 26 -4.08 -30.90 -32.42
N GLY A 27 -3.47 -30.06 -33.25
CA GLY A 27 -4.13 -28.97 -33.97
C GLY A 27 -4.27 -27.68 -33.15
N ASN A 28 -3.60 -27.57 -32.00
CA ASN A 28 -3.63 -26.36 -31.18
C ASN A 28 -2.69 -25.30 -31.77
N LEU A 29 -3.17 -24.08 -31.88
CA LEU A 29 -2.34 -22.93 -32.22
C LEU A 29 -1.46 -22.54 -31.03
N LEU A 30 -0.19 -22.85 -31.10
CA LEU A 30 0.79 -22.41 -30.12
C LEU A 30 1.25 -20.99 -30.49
N ASN A 31 0.75 -20.01 -29.78
CA ASN A 31 1.29 -18.66 -29.86
C ASN A 31 2.68 -18.69 -29.17
N THR A 32 3.74 -18.74 -29.94
CA THR A 32 5.11 -18.69 -29.41
C THR A 32 5.53 -17.26 -29.06
N SER A 33 4.63 -16.41 -28.53
CA SER A 33 5.09 -15.18 -27.95
C SER A 33 5.98 -15.56 -26.76
N GLN A 34 7.26 -15.34 -26.88
CA GLN A 34 8.28 -15.65 -25.84
C GLN A 34 8.05 -14.86 -24.53
N ASN A 35 6.97 -14.08 -24.47
CA ASN A 35 6.66 -13.19 -23.36
C ASN A 35 5.63 -13.77 -22.38
N ILE A 36 5.23 -15.04 -22.55
CA ILE A 36 4.33 -15.73 -21.61
C ILE A 36 4.97 -17.02 -21.13
N ILE A 37 5.04 -17.17 -19.81
CA ILE A 37 5.46 -18.39 -19.11
C ILE A 37 4.25 -18.95 -18.38
N TYR A 38 4.06 -20.26 -18.42
CA TYR A 38 2.95 -20.95 -17.77
C TYR A 38 3.42 -21.75 -16.57
N VAL A 39 2.60 -21.73 -15.52
CA VAL A 39 2.74 -22.52 -14.29
C VAL A 39 1.50 -23.38 -14.14
N GLY A 40 1.66 -24.65 -13.87
CA GLY A 40 0.53 -25.58 -13.70
C GLY A 40 0.88 -26.76 -12.80
N LYS A 41 -0.11 -27.35 -12.17
CA LYS A 41 0.06 -28.49 -11.26
C LYS A 41 0.51 -29.77 -11.96
N ASN A 42 0.37 -29.83 -13.26
CA ASN A 42 0.90 -30.89 -14.13
C ASN A 42 2.32 -30.56 -14.70
N GLY A 43 2.91 -29.45 -14.25
CA GLY A 43 4.19 -28.97 -14.70
C GLY A 43 5.40 -29.64 -14.05
N ASN A 44 6.58 -29.21 -14.47
CA ASN A 44 7.87 -29.60 -13.90
C ASN A 44 8.82 -28.41 -14.01
N ASP A 45 9.62 -28.13 -12.97
CA ASP A 45 10.51 -26.98 -12.93
C ASP A 45 11.75 -27.12 -13.87
N SER A 46 11.91 -28.29 -14.49
CA SER A 46 12.86 -28.51 -15.58
C SER A 46 12.30 -28.19 -16.98
N ASN A 47 11.02 -27.84 -17.07
CA ASN A 47 10.37 -27.50 -18.32
C ASN A 47 10.78 -26.11 -18.82
N ASN A 48 10.35 -25.77 -20.05
CA ASN A 48 10.63 -24.48 -20.67
C ASN A 48 9.56 -23.40 -20.43
N GLY A 49 8.50 -23.71 -19.66
CA GLY A 49 7.42 -22.78 -19.34
C GLY A 49 6.42 -22.53 -20.47
N SER A 50 6.44 -23.31 -21.54
CA SER A 50 5.38 -23.23 -22.56
C SER A 50 4.06 -23.78 -22.02
N ILE A 51 2.96 -23.49 -22.70
CA ILE A 51 1.62 -23.94 -22.28
C ILE A 51 1.53 -25.48 -22.16
N ASN A 52 2.21 -26.21 -23.00
CA ASN A 52 2.23 -27.68 -22.97
C ASN A 52 3.30 -28.27 -22.04
N ASN A 53 4.30 -27.46 -21.64
CA ASN A 53 5.35 -27.82 -20.71
C ASN A 53 5.52 -26.73 -19.64
N PRO A 54 4.53 -26.52 -18.78
CA PRO A 54 4.56 -25.46 -17.77
C PRO A 54 5.58 -25.78 -16.66
N PHE A 55 5.99 -24.77 -15.93
CA PHE A 55 6.66 -24.95 -14.65
C PHE A 55 5.69 -25.50 -13.59
N LEU A 56 6.23 -26.18 -12.59
CA LEU A 56 5.46 -26.67 -11.45
C LEU A 56 5.27 -25.59 -10.40
N THR A 57 6.28 -24.74 -10.19
CA THR A 57 6.31 -23.70 -9.14
C THR A 57 6.34 -22.30 -9.75
N ILE A 58 5.72 -21.36 -9.03
CA ILE A 58 5.79 -19.93 -9.37
C ILE A 58 7.25 -19.45 -9.26
N LYS A 59 7.99 -19.92 -8.25
CA LYS A 59 9.40 -19.54 -8.08
C LYS A 59 10.27 -19.86 -9.27
N ALA A 60 10.14 -21.05 -9.84
CA ALA A 60 10.89 -21.44 -11.03
C ALA A 60 10.53 -20.56 -12.23
N ALA A 61 9.24 -20.29 -12.43
CA ALA A 61 8.76 -19.40 -13.48
C ALA A 61 9.29 -17.97 -13.32
N MET A 62 9.29 -17.42 -12.10
CA MET A 62 9.86 -16.09 -11.81
C MET A 62 11.36 -16.04 -12.06
N THR A 63 12.08 -17.12 -11.74
CA THR A 63 13.51 -17.23 -12.07
C THR A 63 13.75 -17.22 -13.57
N ALA A 64 12.94 -17.96 -14.34
CA ALA A 64 13.01 -17.95 -15.79
C ALA A 64 12.62 -16.58 -16.40
N ALA A 65 11.74 -15.84 -15.74
CA ALA A 65 11.28 -14.50 -16.14
C ALA A 65 12.25 -13.37 -15.77
N ALA A 66 13.42 -13.65 -15.20
CA ALA A 66 14.33 -12.65 -14.64
C ALA A 66 14.80 -11.56 -15.62
N ALA A 67 14.73 -11.81 -16.94
CA ALA A 67 15.05 -10.83 -17.97
C ALA A 67 14.01 -9.69 -18.09
N GLY A 68 12.84 -9.82 -17.45
CA GLY A 68 11.76 -8.84 -17.50
C GLY A 68 10.89 -8.92 -18.77
N ASN A 69 9.83 -8.10 -18.80
CA ASN A 69 8.85 -8.02 -19.89
C ASN A 69 8.16 -9.36 -20.21
N ILE A 70 7.90 -10.15 -19.17
CA ILE A 70 7.28 -11.48 -19.26
C ILE A 70 6.02 -11.49 -18.39
N ALA A 71 4.95 -12.11 -18.88
CA ALA A 71 3.79 -12.48 -18.11
C ALA A 71 3.89 -13.95 -17.67
N VAL A 72 3.82 -14.21 -16.37
CA VAL A 72 3.73 -15.56 -15.81
C VAL A 72 2.27 -15.85 -15.52
N HIS A 73 1.68 -16.77 -16.26
CA HIS A 73 0.31 -17.20 -16.10
C HIS A 73 0.22 -18.47 -15.24
N VAL A 74 -0.55 -18.40 -14.16
CA VAL A 74 -0.69 -19.50 -13.19
C VAL A 74 -2.06 -20.13 -13.31
N ALA A 75 -2.08 -21.41 -13.69
CA ALA A 75 -3.30 -22.21 -13.81
C ALA A 75 -3.91 -22.53 -12.42
N PRO A 76 -5.19 -22.96 -12.36
CA PRO A 76 -5.83 -23.32 -11.12
C PRO A 76 -5.04 -24.35 -10.30
N GLY A 77 -4.97 -24.13 -8.98
CA GLY A 77 -4.30 -25.02 -8.05
C GLY A 77 -3.82 -24.34 -6.76
N THR A 78 -3.32 -25.14 -5.85
CA THR A 78 -2.64 -24.67 -4.64
C THR A 78 -1.12 -24.83 -4.82
N TYR A 79 -0.40 -23.74 -4.73
CA TYR A 79 1.05 -23.67 -4.93
C TYR A 79 1.74 -23.39 -3.60
N THR A 80 2.47 -24.40 -3.11
CA THR A 80 3.35 -24.22 -1.93
C THR A 80 4.71 -23.79 -2.42
N GLU A 81 5.07 -22.54 -2.15
CA GLU A 81 6.27 -21.92 -2.68
C GLU A 81 7.42 -21.90 -1.67
N ALA A 82 8.62 -22.20 -2.14
CA ALA A 82 9.85 -22.00 -1.37
C ALA A 82 10.16 -20.50 -1.29
N ASN A 83 9.44 -19.81 -0.41
CA ASN A 83 9.48 -18.36 -0.23
C ASN A 83 10.79 -17.87 0.42
N PRO A 84 11.16 -16.59 0.23
CA PRO A 84 10.46 -15.61 -0.59
C PRO A 84 10.56 -15.89 -2.10
N VAL A 85 9.51 -15.49 -2.82
CA VAL A 85 9.47 -15.50 -4.28
C VAL A 85 9.64 -14.06 -4.78
N THR A 86 10.74 -13.77 -5.45
CA THR A 86 10.94 -12.44 -6.02
C THR A 86 10.24 -12.33 -7.37
N ILE A 87 9.37 -11.34 -7.52
CA ILE A 87 8.77 -10.96 -8.80
C ILE A 87 9.71 -9.96 -9.46
N PRO A 88 10.38 -10.32 -10.57
CA PRO A 88 11.39 -9.47 -11.19
C PRO A 88 10.81 -8.16 -11.72
N ALA A 89 11.69 -7.19 -12.00
CA ALA A 89 11.28 -5.93 -12.59
C ALA A 89 10.59 -6.14 -13.94
N ASN A 90 9.47 -5.42 -14.15
CA ASN A 90 8.64 -5.48 -15.35
C ASN A 90 8.12 -6.89 -15.69
N VAL A 91 7.88 -7.71 -14.66
CA VAL A 91 7.28 -9.04 -14.79
C VAL A 91 5.88 -9.03 -14.17
N SER A 92 4.94 -9.69 -14.84
CA SER A 92 3.58 -9.87 -14.34
C SER A 92 3.37 -11.28 -13.82
N LEU A 93 2.83 -11.43 -12.60
CA LEU A 93 2.29 -12.66 -12.04
C LEU A 93 0.78 -12.64 -12.18
N MET A 94 0.21 -13.47 -12.99
CA MET A 94 -1.22 -13.48 -13.30
C MET A 94 -1.82 -14.86 -13.01
N GLY A 95 -2.63 -14.95 -11.95
CA GLY A 95 -3.44 -16.14 -11.71
C GLY A 95 -4.64 -16.19 -12.64
N ASP A 96 -5.06 -17.38 -12.96
CA ASP A 96 -6.26 -17.62 -13.76
C ASP A 96 -7.50 -16.98 -13.10
N ASN A 97 -7.66 -17.20 -11.81
CA ASN A 97 -8.71 -16.59 -11.01
C ASN A 97 -8.36 -16.63 -9.51
N LEU A 98 -8.66 -15.56 -8.78
CA LEU A 98 -8.41 -15.48 -7.34
C LEU A 98 -9.19 -16.53 -6.51
N ARG A 99 -10.20 -17.20 -7.07
CA ARG A 99 -10.96 -18.26 -6.38
C ARG A 99 -10.39 -19.65 -6.60
N ASN A 100 -9.44 -19.82 -7.50
CA ASN A 100 -8.90 -21.14 -7.85
C ASN A 100 -7.38 -21.20 -7.89
N VAL A 101 -6.66 -20.05 -7.77
CA VAL A 101 -5.20 -20.00 -7.64
C VAL A 101 -4.84 -19.58 -6.22
N PHE A 102 -4.32 -20.52 -5.44
CA PHE A 102 -3.91 -20.31 -4.06
C PHE A 102 -2.40 -20.42 -3.93
N VAL A 103 -1.78 -19.45 -3.26
CA VAL A 103 -0.34 -19.46 -3.00
C VAL A 103 -0.12 -19.47 -1.49
N ILE A 104 0.66 -20.44 -1.02
CA ILE A 104 1.01 -20.59 0.39
C ILE A 104 2.53 -20.70 0.54
N PRO A 105 3.11 -20.14 1.59
CA PRO A 105 4.55 -20.24 1.84
C PRO A 105 4.93 -21.66 2.33
N GLN A 106 6.09 -22.13 1.94
CA GLN A 106 6.72 -23.29 2.56
C GLN A 106 7.23 -22.95 3.97
N THR A 107 7.69 -21.71 4.16
CA THR A 107 8.16 -21.18 5.45
C THR A 107 7.29 -19.99 5.84
N PRO A 108 6.22 -20.19 6.63
CA PRO A 108 5.28 -19.12 6.97
C PRO A 108 5.88 -17.89 7.64
N SER A 109 6.97 -18.05 8.39
CA SER A 109 7.67 -16.97 9.11
C SER A 109 8.61 -16.13 8.23
N SER A 110 8.70 -16.42 6.94
CA SER A 110 9.41 -15.60 5.95
C SER A 110 8.42 -14.95 5.00
N ASP A 111 8.77 -13.81 4.44
CA ASP A 111 7.94 -13.10 3.46
C ASP A 111 7.58 -14.02 2.28
N LEU A 112 6.37 -13.84 1.74
CA LEU A 112 5.93 -14.68 0.64
C LEU A 112 6.42 -14.14 -0.71
N PHE A 113 6.22 -12.85 -0.97
CA PHE A 113 6.62 -12.22 -2.23
C PHE A 113 7.44 -10.95 -2.02
N TYR A 114 8.52 -10.83 -2.77
CA TYR A 114 9.21 -9.57 -2.99
C TYR A 114 8.85 -8.99 -4.34
N VAL A 115 8.42 -7.71 -4.36
CA VAL A 115 8.09 -6.98 -5.58
C VAL A 115 9.22 -6.06 -5.99
N LYS A 116 9.40 -5.85 -7.29
CA LYS A 116 10.41 -4.96 -7.87
C LYS A 116 9.78 -3.91 -8.79
N ASN A 117 10.59 -2.98 -9.28
CA ASN A 117 10.20 -1.92 -10.20
C ASN A 117 9.31 -2.46 -11.34
N GLY A 118 8.11 -1.89 -11.51
CA GLY A 118 7.19 -2.25 -12.58
C GLY A 118 6.64 -3.67 -12.54
N SER A 119 6.81 -4.41 -11.44
CA SER A 119 6.17 -5.72 -11.28
C SER A 119 4.64 -5.57 -11.17
N TYR A 120 3.92 -6.61 -11.60
CA TYR A 120 2.47 -6.64 -11.55
C TYR A 120 1.97 -7.98 -11.01
N VAL A 121 1.03 -7.94 -10.06
CA VAL A 121 0.39 -9.14 -9.49
C VAL A 121 -1.12 -9.02 -9.62
N TRP A 122 -1.75 -10.08 -10.13
CA TRP A 122 -3.19 -10.11 -10.34
C TRP A 122 -3.78 -11.52 -10.20
N GLY A 123 -4.99 -11.63 -9.66
CA GLY A 123 -5.85 -12.81 -9.78
C GLY A 123 -5.45 -14.01 -8.94
N ILE A 124 -4.78 -13.83 -7.79
CA ILE A 124 -4.40 -14.92 -6.87
C ILE A 124 -4.94 -14.69 -5.46
N THR A 125 -5.04 -15.76 -4.71
CA THR A 125 -5.26 -15.74 -3.25
C THR A 125 -3.99 -16.20 -2.53
N ILE A 126 -3.50 -15.38 -1.59
CA ILE A 126 -2.39 -15.74 -0.71
C ILE A 126 -2.90 -16.17 0.65
N ARG A 127 -2.29 -17.19 1.27
CA ARG A 127 -2.74 -17.73 2.57
C ARG A 127 -1.58 -18.21 3.42
N ASP A 128 -1.87 -18.37 4.70
CA ASP A 128 -1.09 -19.13 5.68
C ASP A 128 0.34 -18.60 5.91
N TYR A 129 0.63 -17.33 5.59
CA TYR A 129 1.87 -16.66 5.95
C TYR A 129 1.72 -16.02 7.34
N THR A 130 2.82 -15.88 8.07
CA THR A 130 2.90 -15.21 9.38
C THR A 130 3.87 -14.01 9.38
N ALA A 131 4.65 -13.85 8.29
CA ALA A 131 5.44 -12.65 8.01
C ALA A 131 4.66 -11.72 7.05
N ASN A 132 5.24 -11.28 5.94
CA ASN A 132 4.58 -10.39 4.99
C ASN A 132 4.12 -11.14 3.73
N GLY A 133 2.92 -10.83 3.25
CA GLY A 133 2.42 -11.35 1.97
C GLY A 133 3.18 -10.73 0.79
N PHE A 134 3.27 -9.42 0.76
CA PHE A 134 4.04 -8.65 -0.23
C PHE A 134 4.89 -7.59 0.45
N SER A 135 6.14 -7.47 0.03
CA SER A 135 7.08 -6.45 0.53
C SER A 135 8.12 -6.08 -0.55
N TYR A 136 8.88 -5.03 -0.29
CA TYR A 136 10.16 -4.85 -0.98
C TYR A 136 11.22 -5.75 -0.33
N ASP A 137 12.16 -6.22 -1.14
CA ASP A 137 13.24 -7.11 -0.68
C ASP A 137 14.20 -6.38 0.28
N PRO A 138 14.23 -6.74 1.58
CA PRO A 138 15.10 -6.08 2.56
C PRO A 138 16.59 -6.39 2.37
N SER A 139 16.92 -7.44 1.61
CA SER A 139 18.31 -7.76 1.28
C SER A 139 18.90 -6.89 0.17
N THR A 140 18.05 -6.17 -0.55
CA THR A 140 18.44 -5.22 -1.59
C THR A 140 17.96 -3.81 -1.23
N PRO A 141 18.55 -3.18 -0.18
CA PRO A 141 18.17 -1.84 0.24
C PRO A 141 18.40 -0.85 -0.90
N SER A 142 17.58 0.19 -0.93
CA SER A 142 17.67 1.26 -1.92
C SER A 142 17.43 0.83 -3.38
N GLN A 143 16.53 -0.12 -3.61
CA GLN A 143 16.10 -0.44 -4.98
C GLN A 143 15.40 0.75 -5.64
N ASN A 144 15.67 0.97 -6.92
CA ASN A 144 15.04 2.04 -7.68
C ASN A 144 13.62 1.65 -8.11
N VAL A 145 12.64 2.51 -7.84
CA VAL A 145 11.24 2.35 -8.24
C VAL A 145 10.81 3.55 -9.08
N PHE A 146 10.97 3.44 -10.40
CA PHE A 146 10.58 4.45 -11.38
C PHE A 146 9.31 4.09 -12.15
N VAL A 147 8.90 2.83 -12.06
CA VAL A 147 7.62 2.31 -12.54
C VAL A 147 6.94 1.65 -11.36
N SER A 148 5.72 2.07 -11.04
CA SER A 148 4.98 1.53 -9.90
C SER A 148 4.82 0.02 -9.95
N PRO A 149 5.17 -0.72 -8.90
CA PRO A 149 4.66 -2.07 -8.72
C PRO A 149 3.14 -2.02 -8.49
N TYR A 150 2.40 -2.95 -9.08
CA TYR A 150 0.95 -3.08 -8.91
C TYR A 150 0.60 -4.42 -8.28
N ILE A 151 -0.19 -4.39 -7.21
CA ILE A 151 -0.77 -5.55 -6.53
C ILE A 151 -2.29 -5.37 -6.59
N GLN A 152 -2.98 -6.12 -7.46
CA GLN A 152 -4.37 -5.89 -7.77
C GLN A 152 -5.20 -7.16 -7.90
N ASN A 153 -6.49 -7.06 -7.55
CA ASN A 153 -7.48 -8.13 -7.65
C ASN A 153 -7.06 -9.41 -6.92
N LEU A 154 -6.85 -9.27 -5.63
CA LEU A 154 -6.32 -10.32 -4.77
C LEU A 154 -7.23 -10.61 -3.58
N THR A 155 -7.03 -11.78 -2.99
CA THR A 155 -7.51 -12.11 -1.64
C THR A 155 -6.34 -12.55 -0.79
N SER A 156 -6.31 -12.12 0.46
CA SER A 156 -5.44 -12.65 1.51
C SER A 156 -6.28 -13.30 2.60
N SER A 157 -5.86 -14.45 3.10
CA SER A 157 -6.50 -15.09 4.24
C SER A 157 -5.44 -15.73 5.13
N THR A 158 -5.22 -15.13 6.30
CA THR A 158 -4.25 -15.61 7.30
C THR A 158 -4.71 -15.26 8.72
N THR A 159 -3.97 -15.69 9.72
CA THR A 159 -4.29 -15.44 11.14
C THR A 159 -3.31 -14.45 11.80
N THR A 160 -2.17 -14.19 11.19
CA THR A 160 -1.15 -13.26 11.70
C THR A 160 -0.37 -12.69 10.51
N GLY A 161 0.63 -11.86 10.76
CA GLY A 161 1.45 -11.25 9.71
C GLY A 161 0.81 -10.01 9.08
N THR A 162 1.38 -9.54 8.00
CA THR A 162 0.97 -8.32 7.29
C THR A 162 0.74 -8.62 5.81
N ALA A 163 -0.42 -8.27 5.27
CA ALA A 163 -0.67 -8.58 3.85
C ALA A 163 0.22 -7.80 2.90
N VAL A 164 0.44 -6.51 3.18
CA VAL A 164 1.38 -5.66 2.42
C VAL A 164 2.23 -4.86 3.38
N TYR A 165 3.54 -5.05 3.33
CA TYR A 165 4.52 -4.30 4.13
C TYR A 165 5.40 -3.45 3.24
N ILE A 166 5.44 -2.15 3.48
CA ILE A 166 6.18 -1.19 2.66
C ILE A 166 7.16 -0.43 3.56
N ASP A 167 8.42 -0.82 3.49
CA ASP A 167 9.52 -0.14 4.19
C ASP A 167 10.28 0.76 3.22
N GLY A 168 10.23 2.07 3.46
CA GLY A 168 10.93 3.06 2.65
C GLY A 168 12.45 2.90 2.65
N ASN A 169 13.04 2.25 3.68
CA ASN A 169 14.46 1.95 3.70
C ASN A 169 14.90 0.97 2.60
N ASN A 170 13.95 0.18 2.07
CA ASN A 170 14.21 -0.77 0.99
C ASN A 170 14.04 -0.14 -0.40
N VAL A 171 13.69 1.15 -0.44
CA VAL A 171 13.49 1.91 -1.68
C VAL A 171 14.46 3.08 -1.73
N SER A 172 15.09 3.30 -2.87
CA SER A 172 16.00 4.42 -3.07
C SER A 172 15.30 5.76 -2.90
N SER A 173 15.94 6.72 -2.26
CA SER A 173 15.43 8.10 -2.08
C SER A 173 15.17 8.85 -3.40
N ILE A 174 15.74 8.39 -4.51
CA ILE A 174 15.48 8.95 -5.85
C ILE A 174 14.27 8.29 -6.53
N SER A 175 13.65 7.29 -5.91
CA SER A 175 12.45 6.64 -6.45
C SER A 175 11.28 7.63 -6.50
N THR A 176 10.55 7.64 -7.61
CA THR A 176 9.49 8.62 -7.87
C THR A 176 8.10 8.00 -7.85
N LYS A 177 7.99 6.70 -7.67
CA LYS A 177 6.74 5.96 -7.79
C LYS A 177 6.39 5.19 -6.52
N ALA A 178 5.10 5.20 -6.20
CA ALA A 178 4.52 4.41 -5.12
C ALA A 178 4.30 2.95 -5.51
N MET A 179 4.22 2.06 -4.54
CA MET A 179 3.54 0.78 -4.71
C MET A 179 2.03 1.04 -4.79
N ILE A 180 1.38 0.54 -5.82
CA ILE A 180 -0.08 0.67 -5.99
C ILE A 180 -0.73 -0.65 -5.59
N VAL A 181 -1.61 -0.58 -4.59
CA VAL A 181 -2.38 -1.72 -4.11
C VAL A 181 -3.86 -1.45 -4.35
N GLY A 182 -4.55 -2.37 -5.01
CA GLY A 182 -5.94 -2.14 -5.33
C GLY A 182 -6.80 -3.40 -5.45
N PHE A 183 -8.12 -3.27 -5.20
CA PHE A 183 -9.06 -4.38 -5.28
C PHE A 183 -8.59 -5.59 -4.46
N PHE A 184 -8.16 -5.34 -3.24
CA PHE A 184 -7.57 -6.36 -2.40
C PHE A 184 -8.42 -6.59 -1.15
N THR A 185 -9.00 -7.79 -1.04
CA THR A 185 -9.70 -8.24 0.17
C THR A 185 -8.70 -8.93 1.10
N ILE A 186 -8.51 -8.37 2.28
CA ILE A 186 -7.54 -8.85 3.26
C ILE A 186 -8.29 -9.36 4.50
N ILE A 187 -8.23 -10.65 4.76
CA ILE A 187 -8.79 -11.30 5.94
C ILE A 187 -7.64 -11.78 6.81
N ASN A 188 -7.31 -11.02 7.85
CA ASN A 188 -6.17 -11.32 8.71
C ASN A 188 -6.54 -11.16 10.18
N ARG A 189 -6.95 -12.25 10.82
CA ARG A 189 -7.62 -12.26 12.13
C ARG A 189 -6.79 -11.87 13.34
N GLY A 190 -5.56 -11.55 13.21
CA GLY A 190 -4.68 -11.16 14.33
C GLY A 190 -3.44 -10.43 13.86
N GLY A 191 -3.41 -10.07 12.58
CA GLY A 191 -2.31 -9.34 11.97
C GLY A 191 -2.75 -8.01 11.37
N LYS A 192 -1.92 -7.44 10.53
CA LYS A 192 -2.15 -6.16 9.89
C LYS A 192 -2.62 -6.35 8.45
N GLY A 193 -3.48 -5.46 7.98
CA GLY A 193 -3.82 -5.40 6.57
C GLY A 193 -2.66 -4.81 5.78
N ILE A 194 -2.40 -3.53 5.95
CA ILE A 194 -1.32 -2.81 5.27
C ILE A 194 -0.49 -2.06 6.30
N HIS A 195 0.83 -2.14 6.18
CA HIS A 195 1.77 -1.47 7.07
C HIS A 195 2.85 -0.75 6.26
N ILE A 196 2.97 0.57 6.45
CA ILE A 196 3.88 1.44 5.70
C ILE A 196 4.78 2.18 6.69
N VAL A 197 6.09 2.00 6.54
CA VAL A 197 7.08 2.54 7.50
C VAL A 197 8.20 3.29 6.80
N ASN A 198 8.98 4.05 7.57
CA ASN A 198 10.25 4.65 7.17
C ASN A 198 10.15 5.46 5.86
N SER A 199 9.20 6.38 5.79
CA SER A 199 8.92 7.17 4.60
C SER A 199 8.50 6.36 3.35
N GLY A 200 8.03 5.13 3.54
CA GLY A 200 7.41 4.32 2.49
C GLY A 200 6.18 5.04 1.92
N TYR A 201 5.88 4.79 0.65
CA TYR A 201 4.75 5.43 -0.02
C TYR A 201 3.90 4.43 -0.80
N SER A 202 2.59 4.52 -0.62
CA SER A 202 1.60 3.70 -1.34
C SER A 202 0.38 4.50 -1.78
N GLN A 203 -0.22 4.05 -2.90
CA GLN A 203 -1.58 4.42 -3.29
C GLN A 203 -2.49 3.20 -3.11
N LEU A 204 -3.51 3.34 -2.29
CA LEU A 204 -4.43 2.29 -1.89
C LEU A 204 -5.81 2.58 -2.48
N VAL A 205 -6.36 1.64 -3.25
CA VAL A 205 -7.64 1.80 -3.93
C VAL A 205 -8.51 0.55 -3.78
N ASN A 206 -9.72 0.70 -3.25
CA ASN A 206 -10.63 -0.42 -3.00
C ASN A 206 -9.96 -1.54 -2.18
N ILE A 207 -9.39 -1.16 -1.04
CA ILE A 207 -8.84 -2.08 -0.05
C ILE A 207 -9.95 -2.43 0.94
N TYR A 208 -10.15 -3.71 1.17
CA TYR A 208 -11.10 -4.20 2.12
C TYR A 208 -10.40 -5.05 3.17
N THR A 209 -10.21 -4.50 4.39
CA THR A 209 -9.57 -5.22 5.50
C THR A 209 -10.65 -5.77 6.43
N ILE A 210 -10.62 -7.08 6.69
CA ILE A 210 -11.62 -7.77 7.49
C ILE A 210 -10.94 -8.49 8.66
N ALA A 211 -11.41 -8.22 9.86
CA ALA A 211 -10.94 -8.85 11.09
C ALA A 211 -9.42 -8.71 11.33
N CYS A 212 -8.78 -7.70 10.73
CA CYS A 212 -7.39 -7.37 11.04
C CYS A 212 -7.29 -6.80 12.44
N ASP A 213 -6.18 -7.07 13.14
CA ASP A 213 -5.89 -6.33 14.36
C ASP A 213 -5.76 -4.83 14.04
N ILE A 214 -5.01 -4.51 13.00
CA ILE A 214 -4.92 -3.17 12.43
C ILE A 214 -5.23 -3.23 10.92
N GLY A 215 -6.21 -2.45 10.47
CA GLY A 215 -6.55 -2.38 9.05
C GLY A 215 -5.43 -1.79 8.22
N ILE A 216 -5.08 -0.53 8.47
CA ILE A 216 -4.01 0.19 7.77
C ILE A 216 -3.21 0.99 8.79
N GLU A 217 -1.90 0.81 8.78
CA GLU A 217 -0.97 1.51 9.65
C GLU A 217 0.12 2.21 8.85
N VAL A 218 0.38 3.46 9.19
CA VAL A 218 1.54 4.21 8.70
C VAL A 218 2.32 4.74 9.88
N GLU A 219 3.63 4.52 9.91
CA GLU A 219 4.48 5.00 10.98
C GLU A 219 5.85 5.44 10.46
N SER A 220 6.63 6.13 11.29
CA SER A 220 7.99 6.55 10.95
C SER A 220 8.06 7.30 9.61
N GLY A 221 7.11 8.21 9.36
CA GLY A 221 7.05 9.02 8.14
C GLY A 221 6.41 8.32 6.94
N GLY A 222 5.82 7.15 7.11
CA GLY A 222 5.08 6.46 6.05
C GLY A 222 3.92 7.31 5.53
N PHE A 223 3.58 7.13 4.27
CA PHE A 223 2.51 7.88 3.62
C PHE A 223 1.65 7.02 2.71
N CYS A 224 0.33 7.20 2.77
CA CYS A 224 -0.56 6.65 1.74
C CYS A 224 -1.73 7.57 1.40
N THR A 225 -2.20 7.44 0.16
CA THR A 225 -3.54 7.84 -0.24
C THR A 225 -4.46 6.64 -0.24
N LEU A 226 -5.66 6.77 0.27
CA LEU A 226 -6.64 5.69 0.43
C LEU A 226 -7.97 6.11 -0.19
N ASN A 227 -8.48 5.32 -1.14
CA ASN A 227 -9.70 5.64 -1.85
C ASN A 227 -10.63 4.44 -1.97
N GLY A 228 -11.93 4.64 -1.73
CA GLY A 228 -12.98 3.64 -1.92
C GLY A 228 -12.76 2.37 -1.10
N SER A 229 -12.24 2.49 0.11
CA SER A 229 -11.76 1.39 0.93
C SER A 229 -12.58 1.23 2.20
N ASP A 230 -12.45 0.08 2.87
CA ASP A 230 -13.16 -0.22 4.10
C ASP A 230 -12.31 -1.01 5.09
N CYS A 231 -12.50 -0.72 6.37
CA CYS A 231 -11.99 -1.53 7.48
C CYS A 231 -13.16 -2.10 8.27
N SER A 232 -13.23 -3.44 8.35
CA SER A 232 -14.34 -4.15 9.00
C SER A 232 -13.87 -5.12 10.07
N ILE A 233 -14.60 -5.15 11.18
CA ILE A 233 -14.50 -6.18 12.24
C ILE A 233 -13.06 -6.31 12.80
N GLY A 234 -12.32 -5.22 12.89
CA GLY A 234 -10.95 -5.18 13.43
C GLY A 234 -10.89 -4.50 14.80
N ASN A 235 -9.71 -4.52 15.41
CA ASN A 235 -9.49 -3.75 16.64
C ASN A 235 -9.20 -2.27 16.31
N TYR A 236 -8.45 -2.01 15.25
CA TYR A 236 -8.08 -0.68 14.78
C TYR A 236 -8.30 -0.55 13.28
N GLY A 237 -8.87 0.58 12.85
CA GLY A 237 -9.08 0.88 11.43
C GLY A 237 -7.85 1.49 10.79
N LEU A 238 -7.61 2.77 11.03
CA LEU A 238 -6.49 3.54 10.52
C LEU A 238 -5.61 4.02 11.66
N ILE A 239 -4.32 3.72 11.61
CA ILE A 239 -3.33 4.24 12.54
C ILE A 239 -2.28 5.02 11.75
N ALA A 240 -2.00 6.24 12.21
CA ALA A 240 -0.83 7.00 11.79
C ALA A 240 -0.02 7.39 13.03
N ASP A 241 1.26 7.00 13.07
CA ASP A 241 2.11 7.32 14.21
C ASP A 241 3.47 7.89 13.82
N GLY A 242 3.86 8.92 14.54
CA GLY A 242 5.19 9.49 14.51
C GLY A 242 5.56 10.23 13.24
N VAL A 243 6.85 10.50 13.19
CA VAL A 243 7.53 11.16 12.07
C VAL A 243 8.70 10.29 11.61
N GLY A 244 9.10 10.44 10.37
CA GLY A 244 10.19 9.71 9.76
C GLY A 244 11.58 10.25 10.15
N PRO A 245 12.61 9.82 9.45
CA PRO A 245 13.95 10.32 9.71
C PRO A 245 14.05 11.82 9.46
N LEU A 246 15.01 12.43 10.15
CA LEU A 246 15.38 13.83 9.95
C LEU A 246 15.75 14.07 8.47
N GLN A 247 15.04 14.97 7.82
CA GLN A 247 15.34 15.35 6.44
C GLN A 247 16.43 16.40 6.38
N THR A 248 16.23 17.49 7.11
CA THR A 248 17.14 18.62 7.17
C THR A 248 16.95 19.37 8.47
N SER A 249 17.90 20.22 8.82
CA SER A 249 17.80 21.12 9.96
C SER A 249 18.49 22.44 9.66
N GLY A 250 18.11 23.47 10.42
CA GLY A 250 18.73 24.78 10.36
C GLY A 250 18.64 25.49 11.69
N THR A 251 19.50 26.46 11.92
CA THR A 251 19.44 27.31 13.10
C THR A 251 18.58 28.56 12.85
N LEU A 252 17.73 28.87 13.81
CA LEU A 252 16.87 30.06 13.76
C LEU A 252 17.72 31.34 13.77
N GLU A 253 17.45 32.25 12.85
CA GLU A 253 17.97 33.63 12.88
C GLU A 253 16.95 34.55 13.53
N SER A 254 15.69 34.47 13.10
CA SER A 254 14.60 35.26 13.64
C SER A 254 13.26 34.55 13.47
N GLU A 255 12.32 34.87 14.34
CA GLU A 255 10.94 34.38 14.30
C GLU A 255 9.99 35.56 14.48
N LEU A 256 8.89 35.56 13.73
CA LEU A 256 7.79 36.50 13.87
C LEU A 256 6.46 35.80 13.50
N TYR A 257 5.60 35.56 14.51
CA TYR A 257 4.26 35.00 14.34
C TYR A 257 4.18 33.72 13.49
N GLY A 258 5.11 32.78 13.74
CA GLY A 258 5.16 31.53 12.98
C GLY A 258 5.87 31.61 11.63
N THR A 259 6.53 32.73 11.37
CA THR A 259 7.46 32.87 10.25
C THR A 259 8.88 32.79 10.78
N PHE A 260 9.60 31.74 10.37
CA PHE A 260 10.96 31.45 10.81
C PHE A 260 11.95 31.76 9.70
N VAL A 261 12.91 32.63 9.95
CA VAL A 261 14.08 32.80 9.08
C VAL A 261 15.18 31.91 9.61
N LEU A 262 15.62 30.96 8.78
CA LEU A 262 16.64 29.99 9.12
C LEU A 262 17.93 30.27 8.37
N ASN A 263 19.04 29.99 9.02
CA ASN A 263 20.33 29.89 8.36
C ASN A 263 20.34 28.70 7.39
N THR A 264 21.45 28.50 6.67
CA THR A 264 21.60 27.42 5.69
C THR A 264 21.12 26.07 6.24
N LEU A 265 20.21 25.42 5.52
CA LEU A 265 19.73 24.09 5.85
C LEU A 265 20.81 23.05 5.53
N THR A 266 20.96 22.05 6.42
CA THR A 266 22.06 21.08 6.35
C THR A 266 22.02 20.16 5.12
N ASN A 267 20.80 19.74 4.71
CA ASN A 267 20.59 18.78 3.63
C ASN A 267 19.67 19.34 2.51
N GLY A 268 19.68 20.66 2.30
CA GLY A 268 18.81 21.31 1.33
C GLY A 268 17.38 21.50 1.82
N GLN A 269 16.46 21.72 0.90
CA GLN A 269 15.05 22.01 1.24
C GLN A 269 14.30 20.74 1.67
N PRO A 270 13.39 20.82 2.66
CA PRO A 270 12.54 19.72 3.02
C PRO A 270 11.52 19.40 1.93
N HIS A 271 11.07 18.15 1.92
CA HIS A 271 10.12 17.64 0.93
C HIS A 271 8.66 17.93 1.30
N VAL A 272 7.75 17.54 0.44
CA VAL A 272 6.32 17.56 0.71
C VAL A 272 5.99 16.63 1.89
N ASN A 273 4.92 16.93 2.63
CA ASN A 273 4.50 16.17 3.82
C ASN A 273 5.51 16.21 4.97
N THR A 274 6.12 17.36 5.18
CA THR A 274 7.12 17.58 6.23
C THR A 274 6.52 18.35 7.40
N VAL A 275 6.95 18.02 8.60
CA VAL A 275 6.67 18.76 9.83
C VAL A 275 7.93 19.40 10.37
N VAL A 276 7.74 20.47 11.11
CA VAL A 276 8.77 21.21 11.83
C VAL A 276 8.71 20.87 13.31
N LEU A 277 9.85 20.56 13.88
CA LEU A 277 10.06 20.49 15.32
C LEU A 277 11.02 21.60 15.73
N ILE A 278 10.63 22.36 16.76
CA ILE A 278 11.44 23.43 17.34
C ILE A 278 12.10 22.87 18.60
N ALA A 279 13.41 22.95 18.71
CA ALA A 279 14.11 22.42 19.88
C ALA A 279 13.57 23.02 21.18
N GLY A 280 13.14 22.16 22.10
CA GLY A 280 12.52 22.56 23.38
C GLY A 280 10.98 22.73 23.34
N ASP A 281 10.36 22.62 22.18
CA ASP A 281 8.92 22.58 22.00
C ASP A 281 8.47 21.14 21.66
N PRO A 282 7.53 20.52 22.38
CA PRO A 282 7.07 19.16 22.09
C PRO A 282 6.11 19.10 20.89
N ASN A 283 5.71 20.23 20.33
CA ASN A 283 4.70 20.28 19.26
C ASN A 283 5.32 20.14 17.87
N TYR A 284 4.60 19.44 16.98
CA TYR A 284 4.93 19.35 15.56
C TYR A 284 4.08 20.35 14.77
N TYR A 285 4.74 21.14 13.95
CA TYR A 285 4.08 22.19 13.16
C TYR A 285 4.03 21.81 11.69
N THR A 286 2.91 22.07 11.05
CA THR A 286 2.73 21.88 9.62
C THR A 286 3.29 23.07 8.86
N ILE A 287 4.05 22.81 7.82
CA ILE A 287 4.59 23.85 6.96
C ILE A 287 3.49 24.33 6.01
N ASP A 288 3.30 25.65 5.95
CA ASP A 288 2.49 26.31 4.92
C ASP A 288 3.34 26.63 3.69
N THR A 289 4.44 27.33 3.89
CA THR A 289 5.29 27.80 2.80
C THR A 289 6.77 27.72 3.17
N ILE A 290 7.60 27.37 2.20
CA ILE A 290 9.07 27.47 2.29
C ILE A 290 9.57 28.34 1.15
N LEU A 291 10.33 29.37 1.47
CA LEU A 291 10.94 30.29 0.53
C LEU A 291 12.47 30.15 0.63
N PRO A 292 13.10 29.39 -0.26
CA PRO A 292 14.55 29.25 -0.29
C PRO A 292 15.22 30.57 -0.73
N ASN A 293 16.40 30.81 -0.19
CA ASN A 293 17.19 32.04 -0.46
C ASN A 293 16.44 33.34 -0.09
N GLN A 294 15.57 33.30 0.87
CA GLN A 294 14.85 34.45 1.42
C GLN A 294 15.15 34.58 2.93
N PRO A 295 15.37 35.76 3.47
CA PRO A 295 15.45 37.07 2.77
C PRO A 295 16.76 37.30 2.01
N SER A 296 17.73 36.39 2.08
CA SER A 296 19.01 36.49 1.37
C SER A 296 19.54 35.13 0.97
N ALA A 297 20.53 35.08 0.09
CA ALA A 297 21.17 33.84 -0.32
C ALA A 297 21.70 33.04 0.88
N GLY A 298 21.47 31.73 0.88
CA GLY A 298 21.85 30.81 1.94
C GLY A 298 20.89 30.77 3.14
N LYS A 299 19.80 31.55 3.14
CA LYS A 299 18.74 31.49 4.15
C LYS A 299 17.48 30.88 3.61
N SER A 300 16.60 30.43 4.50
CA SER A 300 15.28 29.94 4.13
C SER A 300 14.24 30.51 5.08
N THR A 301 13.16 31.04 4.52
CA THR A 301 11.99 31.45 5.29
C THR A 301 10.97 30.32 5.28
N VAL A 302 10.54 29.89 6.47
CA VAL A 302 9.54 28.85 6.70
C VAL A 302 8.35 29.46 7.42
N VAL A 303 7.17 29.26 6.86
CA VAL A 303 5.90 29.68 7.46
C VAL A 303 5.15 28.40 7.89
N ILE A 304 4.63 28.38 9.11
CA ILE A 304 3.81 27.29 9.61
C ILE A 304 2.32 27.67 9.56
N GLN A 305 1.46 26.66 9.47
CA GLN A 305 0.00 26.84 9.40
C GLN A 305 -0.62 27.19 10.74
N GLN A 306 -0.06 26.67 11.83
CA GLN A 306 -0.59 26.86 13.17
C GLN A 306 -0.26 28.25 13.70
N VAL A 307 -1.15 28.77 14.55
CA VAL A 307 -0.88 30.00 15.31
C VAL A 307 0.28 29.72 16.28
N PHE A 308 1.33 30.49 16.14
CA PHE A 308 2.53 30.39 16.96
C PHE A 308 2.57 31.56 17.94
N THR A 309 2.54 31.27 19.23
CA THR A 309 2.48 32.27 20.30
C THR A 309 3.71 32.29 21.21
N GLN A 310 4.65 31.40 20.96
CA GLN A 310 5.87 31.30 21.74
C GLN A 310 6.96 32.21 21.17
N THR A 311 7.92 32.55 22.02
CA THR A 311 9.13 33.27 21.58
C THR A 311 10.28 32.27 21.52
N VAL A 312 10.92 32.16 20.37
CA VAL A 312 12.06 31.29 20.15
C VAL A 312 13.33 32.12 19.98
N ALA A 313 14.35 31.79 20.75
CA ALA A 313 15.62 32.53 20.70
C ALA A 313 16.38 32.24 19.38
N PRO A 314 17.07 33.26 18.81
CA PRO A 314 18.03 33.02 17.73
C PRO A 314 19.06 31.95 18.11
N GLY A 315 19.43 31.12 17.16
CA GLY A 315 20.33 29.97 17.38
C GLY A 315 19.64 28.67 17.76
N THR A 316 18.32 28.70 18.04
CA THR A 316 17.54 27.47 18.28
C THR A 316 17.57 26.57 17.06
N ASN A 317 17.76 25.27 17.25
CA ASN A 317 17.72 24.28 16.18
C ASN A 317 16.26 24.03 15.75
N ILE A 318 16.03 24.07 14.44
CA ILE A 318 14.76 23.77 13.80
C ILE A 318 14.97 22.55 12.92
N GLU A 319 14.18 21.51 13.14
CA GLU A 319 14.31 20.20 12.53
C GLU A 319 13.09 19.88 11.66
N PHE A 320 13.32 19.21 10.55
CA PHE A 320 12.32 18.87 9.55
C PHE A 320 12.24 17.35 9.37
N PHE A 321 11.07 16.81 9.53
CA PHE A 321 10.83 15.36 9.48
C PHE A 321 9.70 15.04 8.48
N THR A 322 9.76 13.88 7.83
CA THR A 322 8.62 13.35 7.09
C THR A 322 7.51 13.01 8.10
N ARG A 323 6.30 13.45 7.83
CA ARG A 323 5.13 13.13 8.66
C ARG A 323 4.55 11.79 8.25
N SER A 324 4.24 10.91 9.21
CA SER A 324 3.35 9.79 8.95
C SER A 324 1.96 10.31 8.60
N SER A 325 1.42 9.92 7.45
CA SER A 325 0.09 10.41 7.08
C SER A 325 -0.72 9.47 6.18
N ILE A 326 -2.04 9.51 6.40
CA ILE A 326 -3.06 8.87 5.58
C ILE A 326 -3.99 9.94 5.03
N ILE A 327 -4.16 10.00 3.72
CA ILE A 327 -5.17 10.82 3.07
C ILE A 327 -6.27 9.88 2.57
N ALA A 328 -7.41 9.86 3.25
CA ALA A 328 -8.52 8.96 2.98
C ALA A 328 -9.67 9.69 2.28
N SER A 329 -10.17 9.09 1.19
CA SER A 329 -11.40 9.51 0.53
C SER A 329 -12.32 8.32 0.30
N ALA A 330 -13.63 8.49 0.48
CA ALA A 330 -14.61 7.42 0.36
C ALA A 330 -14.21 6.15 1.16
N HIS A 331 -13.73 6.33 2.38
CA HIS A 331 -13.36 5.24 3.28
C HIS A 331 -14.44 5.03 4.32
N THR A 332 -14.75 3.76 4.60
CA THR A 332 -15.76 3.36 5.58
C THR A 332 -15.18 2.47 6.68
N PHE A 333 -15.89 2.41 7.80
CA PHE A 333 -15.59 1.54 8.92
C PHE A 333 -16.84 0.75 9.27
N GLU A 334 -16.70 -0.57 9.46
CA GLU A 334 -17.77 -1.45 9.89
C GLU A 334 -17.34 -2.28 11.10
N TYR A 335 -17.89 -1.98 12.28
CA TYR A 335 -17.63 -2.74 13.51
C TYR A 335 -16.16 -2.76 13.96
N VAL A 336 -15.42 -1.70 13.72
CA VAL A 336 -14.04 -1.55 14.22
C VAL A 336 -14.06 -1.19 15.69
N GLY A 337 -13.15 -1.75 16.47
CA GLY A 337 -13.06 -1.46 17.92
C GLY A 337 -14.04 -2.25 18.78
N ALA A 338 -14.85 -3.15 18.23
CA ALA A 338 -15.87 -3.91 18.96
C ALA A 338 -15.29 -4.96 19.95
N GLY A 339 -14.00 -4.91 20.24
CA GLY A 339 -13.35 -5.73 21.25
C GLY A 339 -12.22 -6.61 20.73
N THR A 340 -11.48 -7.17 21.66
CA THR A 340 -10.23 -7.91 21.43
C THR A 340 -10.41 -9.28 20.75
N ASN A 341 -11.65 -9.69 20.45
CA ASN A 341 -11.90 -10.96 19.78
C ASN A 341 -12.95 -10.82 18.68
N PRO A 342 -12.53 -10.57 17.43
CA PRO A 342 -13.42 -10.47 16.28
C PRO A 342 -14.29 -11.73 16.05
N ALA A 343 -13.85 -12.90 16.55
CA ALA A 343 -14.60 -14.14 16.43
C ALA A 343 -15.81 -14.22 17.38
N THR A 344 -15.87 -13.37 18.40
CA THR A 344 -16.97 -13.26 19.36
C THR A 344 -17.77 -11.98 19.25
N ALA A 345 -17.35 -11.04 18.42
CA ALA A 345 -18.14 -9.86 18.13
C ALA A 345 -19.42 -10.27 17.38
N LEU A 346 -20.54 -10.27 18.07
CA LEU A 346 -21.85 -10.42 17.42
C LEU A 346 -22.08 -9.19 16.55
N PRO A 347 -22.55 -9.35 15.31
CA PRO A 347 -22.92 -8.22 14.48
C PRO A 347 -24.00 -7.43 15.21
N GLN A 348 -23.66 -6.22 15.62
CA GLN A 348 -24.64 -5.29 16.16
C GLN A 348 -25.24 -4.53 14.98
N TYR A 349 -26.49 -4.82 14.68
CA TYR A 349 -27.26 -4.04 13.73
C TYR A 349 -27.69 -2.73 14.40
N GLY A 350 -27.28 -1.62 13.82
CA GLY A 350 -27.69 -0.28 14.21
C GLY A 350 -26.51 0.60 14.59
N GLY A 351 -26.35 1.66 13.82
CA GLY A 351 -25.38 2.75 13.94
C GLY A 351 -24.51 2.77 15.16
N ILE A 352 -23.38 2.09 15.11
CA ILE A 352 -22.37 2.21 16.14
C ILE A 352 -21.64 3.53 15.88
N PRO A 353 -21.52 4.42 16.86
CA PRO A 353 -20.70 5.62 16.72
C PRO A 353 -19.26 5.19 16.40
N ILE A 354 -18.55 6.00 15.62
CA ILE A 354 -17.11 5.82 15.41
C ILE A 354 -16.45 5.74 16.78
N GLU A 355 -15.88 4.58 17.08
CA GLU A 355 -15.19 4.38 18.35
C GLU A 355 -13.75 4.91 18.27
N ALA A 356 -13.14 5.18 19.43
CA ALA A 356 -11.82 5.78 19.53
C ALA A 356 -10.69 5.01 18.80
N ASN A 357 -10.93 3.75 18.45
CA ASN A 357 -9.96 2.88 17.79
C ASN A 357 -10.06 2.87 16.26
N GLU A 358 -11.08 3.52 15.67
CA GLU A 358 -11.23 3.51 14.20
C GLU A 358 -10.16 4.34 13.51
N VAL A 359 -9.78 5.46 14.15
CA VAL A 359 -8.80 6.39 13.61
C VAL A 359 -7.90 6.91 14.73
N ILE A 360 -6.62 6.61 14.65
CA ILE A 360 -5.62 7.06 15.64
C ILE A 360 -4.50 7.79 14.90
N ALA A 361 -4.20 9.03 15.31
CA ALA A 361 -3.05 9.79 14.83
C ALA A 361 -2.27 10.36 16.02
N THR A 362 -1.00 9.95 16.16
CA THR A 362 -0.16 10.28 17.30
C THR A 362 1.21 10.82 16.88
N ASN A 363 1.91 11.45 17.81
CA ASN A 363 3.31 11.86 17.67
C ASN A 363 3.63 12.65 16.39
N GLY A 364 2.78 13.62 16.04
CA GLY A 364 2.97 14.47 14.85
C GLY A 364 2.43 13.90 13.54
N ALA A 365 1.91 12.67 13.56
CA ALA A 365 1.22 12.08 12.41
C ALA A 365 -0.14 12.74 12.14
N VAL A 366 -0.71 12.50 10.96
CA VAL A 366 -2.02 13.03 10.57
C VAL A 366 -2.82 12.04 9.73
N ILE A 367 -4.13 11.98 9.97
CA ILE A 367 -5.08 11.32 9.08
C ILE A 367 -6.07 12.37 8.60
N THR A 368 -6.14 12.53 7.28
CA THR A 368 -7.01 13.52 6.65
C THR A 368 -8.09 12.81 5.86
N PHE A 369 -9.36 13.13 6.11
CA PHE A 369 -10.48 12.65 5.32
C PHE A 369 -10.87 13.72 4.30
N THR A 370 -10.94 13.34 3.03
CA THR A 370 -11.42 14.20 1.97
C THR A 370 -12.76 13.68 1.49
N SER A 371 -13.79 14.49 1.59
CA SER A 371 -15.11 14.15 1.06
C SER A 371 -15.19 14.53 -0.41
N THR A 372 -15.67 13.63 -1.22
CA THR A 372 -15.92 13.93 -2.63
C THR A 372 -17.32 13.58 -3.09
N ASP A 373 -18.16 12.92 -2.30
CA ASP A 373 -19.44 12.50 -2.82
C ASP A 373 -20.64 12.62 -1.85
N GLN A 374 -21.80 12.41 -2.43
CA GLN A 374 -23.11 12.53 -1.80
C GLN A 374 -23.49 11.31 -0.93
N LYS A 375 -22.58 10.39 -0.67
CA LYS A 375 -22.86 9.10 0.00
C LYS A 375 -22.43 9.04 1.47
N GLY A 376 -22.28 10.17 2.13
CA GLY A 376 -22.04 10.20 3.58
C GLY A 376 -20.58 10.11 3.99
N ASN A 377 -19.67 10.35 3.07
CA ASN A 377 -18.24 10.38 3.38
C ASN A 377 -17.86 11.63 4.16
N PHE A 378 -16.81 11.50 4.97
CA PHE A 378 -16.32 12.61 5.79
C PHE A 378 -15.96 13.83 4.95
N LYS A 379 -16.47 14.98 5.32
CA LYS A 379 -15.95 16.25 4.82
C LYS A 379 -14.73 16.63 5.64
N VAL A 380 -13.62 16.93 4.97
CA VAL A 380 -12.62 17.80 5.57
C VAL A 380 -13.28 19.17 5.64
N GLY A 381 -13.93 19.44 6.70
CA GLY A 381 -14.58 20.70 6.97
C GLY A 381 -14.13 21.17 8.32
N ASP A 382 -14.16 22.45 8.49
CA ASP A 382 -13.94 23.17 9.72
C ASP A 382 -14.52 22.41 10.91
N GLY A 383 -13.69 21.92 11.83
CA GLY A 383 -14.16 21.33 13.08
C GLY A 383 -13.49 20.03 13.53
N PHE A 384 -12.63 19.42 12.73
CA PHE A 384 -11.86 18.27 13.20
C PHE A 384 -10.58 18.71 13.88
N THR A 385 -10.40 18.30 15.11
CA THR A 385 -9.13 18.40 15.80
C THR A 385 -8.68 17.01 16.20
N ILE A 386 -7.54 16.57 15.69
CA ILE A 386 -6.88 15.38 16.20
C ILE A 386 -6.05 15.84 17.40
N ASN A 387 -6.36 15.34 18.57
CA ASN A 387 -5.51 15.54 19.74
C ASN A 387 -4.26 14.67 19.56
N GLN A 388 -3.16 15.27 19.19
CA GLN A 388 -1.90 14.59 18.92
C GLN A 388 -1.30 13.87 20.15
N ALA A 389 -1.69 14.27 21.36
CA ALA A 389 -1.22 13.64 22.60
C ALA A 389 -2.00 12.36 22.95
N THR A 390 -3.26 12.27 22.54
CA THR A 390 -4.14 11.15 22.87
C THR A 390 -4.59 10.34 21.65
N GLY A 391 -4.28 10.82 20.44
CA GLY A 391 -4.71 10.21 19.19
C GLY A 391 -6.21 10.30 18.92
N THR A 392 -6.95 11.07 19.70
CA THR A 392 -8.41 11.14 19.61
C THR A 392 -8.86 12.20 18.63
N ILE A 393 -9.79 11.87 17.75
CA ILE A 393 -10.53 12.84 16.95
C ILE A 393 -11.60 13.44 17.83
N SER A 394 -11.59 14.76 18.00
CA SER A 394 -12.64 15.50 18.68
C SER A 394 -13.21 16.59 17.78
N GLY A 395 -14.52 16.62 17.68
CA GLY A 395 -15.27 17.68 17.01
C GLY A 395 -16.75 17.49 17.27
N THR A 396 -17.43 18.51 17.72
CA THR A 396 -18.88 18.44 18.01
C THR A 396 -19.72 18.16 16.76
N ASP A 397 -19.25 18.53 15.59
CA ASP A 397 -19.97 18.38 14.32
C ASP A 397 -19.76 17.02 13.66
N PHE A 398 -18.72 16.28 14.03
CA PHE A 398 -18.42 14.96 13.50
C PHE A 398 -19.55 13.96 13.81
N TYR A 399 -19.94 13.86 15.05
CA TYR A 399 -21.02 12.96 15.48
C TYR A 399 -22.37 13.32 14.84
N VAL A 400 -22.69 14.60 14.75
CA VAL A 400 -23.96 15.07 14.20
C VAL A 400 -24.04 14.85 12.68
N SER A 401 -22.97 15.11 11.94
CA SER A 401 -22.97 14.94 10.50
C SER A 401 -22.95 13.46 10.08
N LEU A 402 -22.24 12.60 10.80
CA LEU A 402 -22.24 11.17 10.55
C LEU A 402 -23.61 10.54 10.86
N PHE A 403 -24.19 10.86 12.02
CA PHE A 403 -25.54 10.40 12.39
C PHE A 403 -26.63 10.88 11.41
N ALA A 404 -26.57 12.13 10.99
CA ALA A 404 -27.53 12.67 10.02
C ALA A 404 -27.42 12.02 8.63
N GLN A 405 -26.26 11.52 8.28
CA GLN A 405 -26.00 10.88 6.97
C GLN A 405 -26.18 9.36 7.00
N MET A 406 -25.95 8.69 8.15
CA MET A 406 -26.19 7.26 8.31
C MET A 406 -27.65 6.92 8.59
N THR A 407 -28.42 7.82 9.20
CA THR A 407 -29.84 7.59 9.50
C THR A 407 -30.68 7.22 8.27
N PRO A 408 -30.51 7.82 7.08
CA PRO A 408 -31.23 7.40 5.88
C PRO A 408 -30.82 6.02 5.38
N PHE A 409 -29.57 5.62 5.58
CA PHE A 409 -29.07 4.31 5.17
C PHE A 409 -29.58 3.20 6.08
N ILE A 410 -29.64 3.46 7.37
CA ILE A 410 -30.20 2.53 8.37
C ILE A 410 -31.71 2.36 8.15
N LEU A 411 -32.44 3.44 7.83
CA LEU A 411 -33.85 3.39 7.52
C LEU A 411 -34.15 2.65 6.21
N ALA A 412 -33.24 2.72 5.24
CA ALA A 412 -33.39 1.99 3.97
C ALA A 412 -33.12 0.47 4.09
N LEU A 413 -32.30 0.06 5.06
CA LEU A 413 -32.00 -1.36 5.34
C LEU A 413 -32.97 -2.00 6.35
N GLY A 414 -33.73 -1.19 7.09
CA GLY A 414 -34.66 -1.66 8.14
C GLY A 414 -36.14 -1.68 7.71
N SER A 415 -36.45 -1.56 6.44
CA SER A 415 -37.82 -1.52 5.93
C SER A 415 -38.23 -2.76 5.11
N ASP A 416 -37.58 -3.93 5.31
CA ASP A 416 -38.07 -5.21 4.82
C ASP A 416 -38.35 -6.19 5.96
#